data_826078ee66861982ab75664ffa466ba7
#
_entry.id   826078ee66861982ab75664ffa466ba7
#
_cell.length_a   1.000
_cell.length_b   1.000
_cell.length_c   1.000
_cell.angle_alpha   90.00
_cell.angle_beta   90.00
_cell.angle_gamma   90.00
#
_symmetry.space_group_name_H-M   'P 1'
#
loop_
_entity.id
_entity.type
_entity.pdbx_description
1 polymer ?
#
loop_
_entity_poly.entity_id
_entity_poly.type
_entity_poly.pdbx_seq_one_letter_code
_entity_poly.pdbx_strand_id
1 'polypeptide(L)'
;MSYFYAKSPVFLIFTVIAVFLIYCFPASSAVKIKGGVITSAEILKTQKPEPRNDLIFNLNDFDKTHLEQKLTLEEAIRFENRIGFGAPYDRVKRYIGKTRKEAIDLVINELENYKDNFEWPSWKDNYIPTSFIEEGLERSKRDCRISSFRTDLEFKWTRSILKNSVPQFEKLALLWLDHFSVAFDEYNQTHSFVQHLEFIRNNTNGKFDEFLRQSIMDPAIIVYLNNEQSTTQKPNENLAREFLELFSLGEGNYSENEIKNFAKKLPGHGINHVSQNFQLFNYKISGQRLSAFGKDFESADEFIDLVISHPAFGEFISKKFYNEFVDLNDPSVEDLAILVSTLRKYDFSIVKLFEATISLEKFWDQNNRLTLVKSPIELVYGTARTIGVQGWQ
;
A
#
# COMPACT_ATOMS: atom_id res chain seq x y z
N MET A 1 40.73 -19.64 -19.08
CA MET A 1 40.11 -20.15 -17.84
C MET A 1 38.86 -19.34 -17.58
N SER A 2 37.71 -19.89 -17.94
CA SER A 2 36.40 -19.24 -17.90
C SER A 2 35.77 -19.48 -16.53
N TYR A 3 35.54 -18.40 -15.77
CA TYR A 3 34.75 -18.48 -14.54
C TYR A 3 33.27 -18.42 -14.89
N PHE A 4 32.57 -19.52 -14.73
CA PHE A 4 31.11 -19.59 -14.70
C PHE A 4 30.63 -18.97 -13.39
N TYR A 5 30.10 -17.75 -13.45
CA TYR A 5 29.23 -17.23 -12.38
C TYR A 5 27.87 -17.89 -12.55
N ALA A 6 27.56 -18.84 -11.69
CA ALA A 6 26.20 -19.34 -11.53
C ALA A 6 25.33 -18.20 -11.02
N LYS A 7 24.47 -17.65 -11.86
CA LYS A 7 23.43 -16.69 -11.46
C LYS A 7 22.52 -17.39 -10.46
N SER A 8 22.49 -16.91 -9.23
CA SER A 8 21.56 -17.40 -8.20
C SER A 8 20.12 -17.34 -8.74
N PRO A 9 19.31 -18.39 -8.59
CA PRO A 9 17.92 -18.39 -9.03
C PRO A 9 17.08 -17.29 -8.38
N VAL A 10 17.49 -16.77 -7.21
CA VAL A 10 16.88 -15.60 -6.54
C VAL A 10 17.04 -14.33 -7.37
N PHE A 11 18.17 -14.15 -8.05
CA PHE A 11 18.42 -12.98 -8.91
C PHE A 11 17.47 -12.95 -10.12
N LEU A 12 17.13 -14.11 -10.65
CA LEU A 12 16.20 -14.22 -11.79
C LEU A 12 14.76 -13.87 -11.36
N ILE A 13 14.36 -14.24 -10.15
CA ILE A 13 13.00 -14.01 -9.62
C ILE A 13 12.78 -12.52 -9.34
N PHE A 14 13.72 -11.83 -8.72
CA PHE A 14 13.61 -10.40 -8.42
C PHE A 14 13.76 -9.51 -9.67
N THR A 15 14.60 -9.89 -10.61
CA THR A 15 14.67 -9.20 -11.92
C THR A 15 13.34 -9.35 -12.69
N VAL A 16 12.69 -10.50 -12.60
CA VAL A 16 11.35 -10.71 -13.19
C VAL A 16 10.29 -9.88 -12.45
N ILE A 17 10.35 -9.76 -11.11
CA ILE A 17 9.40 -8.96 -10.31
C ILE A 17 9.59 -7.48 -10.59
N ALA A 18 10.82 -6.96 -10.61
CA ALA A 18 11.10 -5.56 -10.96
C ALA A 18 10.70 -5.24 -12.41
N VAL A 19 10.96 -6.15 -13.35
CA VAL A 19 10.54 -6.03 -14.75
C VAL A 19 9.01 -6.15 -14.88
N PHE A 20 8.33 -6.98 -14.08
CA PHE A 20 6.87 -7.10 -14.12
C PHE A 20 6.17 -5.88 -13.55
N LEU A 21 6.69 -5.27 -12.47
CA LEU A 21 6.16 -4.00 -11.94
C LEU A 21 6.38 -2.81 -12.88
N ILE A 22 7.47 -2.84 -13.70
CA ILE A 22 7.72 -1.80 -14.71
C ILE A 22 6.90 -2.03 -15.99
N TYR A 23 6.57 -3.29 -16.35
CA TYR A 23 5.86 -3.62 -17.60
C TYR A 23 4.36 -3.89 -17.46
N CYS A 24 3.82 -4.07 -16.25
CA CYS A 24 2.39 -4.32 -16.07
C CYS A 24 1.53 -3.06 -15.97
N PHE A 25 2.11 -1.85 -15.87
CA PHE A 25 1.38 -0.60 -15.99
C PHE A 25 2.04 0.30 -17.06
N PRO A 26 1.76 0.08 -18.35
CA PRO A 26 2.11 1.09 -19.33
C PRO A 26 1.21 2.29 -19.11
N ALA A 27 1.81 3.44 -18.83
CA ALA A 27 1.15 4.71 -19.07
C ALA A 27 0.54 4.66 -20.49
N SER A 28 -0.79 4.79 -20.57
CA SER A 28 -1.56 4.81 -21.82
C SER A 28 -1.40 3.58 -22.74
N SER A 29 -2.04 2.47 -22.45
CA SER A 29 -2.35 1.45 -23.43
C SER A 29 -3.70 1.76 -24.08
N ALA A 30 -3.67 2.35 -25.26
CA ALA A 30 -4.83 2.39 -26.12
C ALA A 30 -5.16 0.95 -26.58
N VAL A 31 -6.22 0.39 -26.06
CA VAL A 31 -6.76 -0.89 -26.52
C VAL A 31 -7.36 -0.64 -27.92
N LYS A 32 -6.71 -1.14 -28.95
CA LYS A 32 -7.28 -1.16 -30.30
C LYS A 32 -8.37 -2.21 -30.39
N ILE A 33 -9.62 -1.79 -30.24
CA ILE A 33 -10.78 -2.59 -30.62
C ILE A 33 -11.08 -2.28 -32.10
N LYS A 34 -11.28 -3.33 -32.91
CA LYS A 34 -11.66 -3.21 -34.32
C LYS A 34 -12.96 -2.40 -34.42
N GLY A 35 -12.89 -1.14 -34.90
CA GLY A 35 -14.09 -0.37 -35.21
C GLY A 35 -14.12 1.10 -34.76
N GLY A 36 -13.08 1.66 -34.18
CA GLY A 36 -13.07 3.08 -33.85
C GLY A 36 -12.04 3.43 -32.78
N VAL A 37 -11.38 4.57 -32.97
CA VAL A 37 -10.50 5.15 -31.91
C VAL A 37 -11.42 5.94 -31.01
N ILE A 38 -11.71 5.40 -29.81
CA ILE A 38 -12.34 6.19 -28.73
C ILE A 38 -11.22 7.04 -28.14
N THR A 39 -11.31 8.36 -28.30
CA THR A 39 -10.36 9.27 -27.70
C THR A 39 -10.62 9.38 -26.19
N SER A 40 -9.57 9.59 -25.39
CA SER A 40 -9.66 9.81 -23.94
C SER A 40 -10.68 10.91 -23.55
N ALA A 41 -10.97 11.86 -24.46
CA ALA A 41 -11.99 12.89 -24.29
C ALA A 41 -13.44 12.36 -24.36
N GLU A 42 -13.69 11.19 -24.97
CA GLU A 42 -15.03 10.58 -25.03
C GLU A 42 -15.31 9.66 -23.83
N ILE A 43 -14.28 9.09 -23.22
CA ILE A 43 -14.38 8.32 -21.97
C ILE A 43 -14.70 9.27 -20.79
N LEU A 44 -14.22 10.50 -20.82
CA LEU A 44 -14.49 11.55 -19.81
C LEU A 44 -15.93 12.11 -19.83
N LYS A 45 -16.79 11.65 -20.73
CA LYS A 45 -18.23 12.01 -20.75
C LYS A 45 -19.14 11.02 -20.03
N THR A 46 -18.62 9.93 -19.49
CA THR A 46 -19.36 9.14 -18.53
C THR A 46 -19.49 9.96 -17.24
N GLN A 47 -20.73 10.21 -16.84
CA GLN A 47 -21.13 11.02 -15.68
C GLN A 47 -20.20 10.71 -14.49
N LYS A 48 -19.57 11.78 -13.93
CA LYS A 48 -18.89 11.69 -12.64
C LYS A 48 -19.84 10.97 -11.67
N PRO A 49 -19.43 9.85 -11.04
CA PRO A 49 -20.24 9.29 -9.98
C PRO A 49 -20.40 10.37 -8.91
N GLU A 50 -21.61 10.78 -8.62
CA GLU A 50 -21.87 11.69 -7.49
C GLU A 50 -21.38 11.01 -6.21
N PRO A 51 -20.67 11.72 -5.32
CA PRO A 51 -20.26 11.17 -4.04
C PRO A 51 -21.48 10.67 -3.29
N ARG A 52 -21.52 9.39 -2.96
CA ARG A 52 -22.63 8.77 -2.29
C ARG A 52 -22.63 9.14 -0.81
N ASN A 53 -23.38 10.14 -0.42
CA ASN A 53 -23.61 10.47 1.00
C ASN A 53 -24.51 9.45 1.74
N ASP A 54 -25.05 8.47 1.02
CA ASP A 54 -26.04 7.49 1.48
C ASP A 54 -25.45 6.14 1.92
N LEU A 55 -24.12 5.95 1.82
CA LEU A 55 -23.46 4.75 2.31
C LEU A 55 -23.32 4.77 3.84
N ILE A 56 -24.46 4.79 4.52
CA ILE A 56 -24.56 4.63 5.98
C ILE A 56 -25.26 3.30 6.25
N PHE A 57 -24.55 2.39 6.91
CA PHE A 57 -25.10 1.11 7.35
C PHE A 57 -25.14 1.06 8.89
N ASN A 58 -26.27 0.65 9.46
CA ASN A 58 -26.33 0.37 10.88
C ASN A 58 -25.63 -0.97 11.16
N LEU A 59 -24.42 -0.92 11.69
CA LEU A 59 -23.61 -2.12 11.94
C LEU A 59 -24.24 -3.11 12.93
N ASN A 60 -25.29 -2.73 13.64
CA ASN A 60 -26.05 -3.65 14.48
C ASN A 60 -26.97 -4.58 13.63
N ASP A 61 -27.29 -4.15 12.41
CA ASP A 61 -28.15 -4.91 11.49
C ASP A 61 -27.31 -5.85 10.58
N PHE A 62 -25.99 -5.83 10.72
CA PHE A 62 -25.10 -6.73 9.99
C PHE A 62 -25.35 -8.18 10.41
N ASP A 63 -25.89 -8.98 9.48
CA ASP A 63 -26.11 -10.42 9.71
C ASP A 63 -24.76 -11.16 9.79
N LYS A 64 -24.49 -11.71 10.96
CA LYS A 64 -23.27 -12.49 11.27
C LYS A 64 -23.57 -13.96 11.50
N THR A 65 -24.77 -14.43 11.20
CA THR A 65 -25.17 -15.84 11.44
C THR A 65 -24.28 -16.84 10.70
N HIS A 66 -23.80 -16.46 9.49
CA HIS A 66 -22.87 -17.26 8.70
C HIS A 66 -21.49 -17.44 9.40
N LEU A 67 -21.14 -16.58 10.37
CA LEU A 67 -19.90 -16.67 11.13
C LEU A 67 -19.92 -17.77 12.20
N GLU A 68 -21.09 -18.29 12.56
CA GLU A 68 -21.24 -19.42 13.50
C GLU A 68 -20.90 -20.76 12.85
N GLN A 69 -20.74 -20.80 11.53
CA GLN A 69 -20.34 -22.00 10.81
C GLN A 69 -18.91 -22.42 11.20
N LYS A 70 -18.74 -23.73 11.49
CA LYS A 70 -17.43 -24.31 11.81
C LYS A 70 -16.60 -24.55 10.57
N LEU A 71 -15.33 -24.23 10.66
CA LEU A 71 -14.36 -24.39 9.59
C LEU A 71 -14.00 -25.88 9.40
N THR A 72 -14.13 -26.34 8.18
CA THR A 72 -13.51 -27.58 7.70
C THR A 72 -12.01 -27.37 7.46
N LEU A 73 -11.25 -28.45 7.23
CA LEU A 73 -9.85 -28.36 6.82
C LEU A 73 -9.67 -27.50 5.56
N GLU A 74 -10.54 -27.69 4.57
CA GLU A 74 -10.47 -26.96 3.30
C GLU A 74 -10.72 -25.46 3.48
N GLU A 75 -11.73 -25.09 4.26
CA GLU A 75 -12.03 -23.70 4.58
C GLU A 75 -10.90 -23.04 5.41
N ALA A 76 -10.32 -23.79 6.36
CA ALA A 76 -9.18 -23.32 7.15
C ALA A 76 -7.92 -23.05 6.28
N ILE A 77 -7.65 -23.94 5.31
CA ILE A 77 -6.57 -23.74 4.31
C ILE A 77 -6.85 -22.48 3.48
N ARG A 78 -8.06 -22.34 2.98
CA ARG A 78 -8.48 -21.20 2.17
C ARG A 78 -8.37 -19.89 2.96
N PHE A 79 -8.85 -19.89 4.19
CA PHE A 79 -8.79 -18.74 5.09
C PHE A 79 -7.36 -18.26 5.29
N GLU A 80 -6.45 -19.12 5.76
CA GLU A 80 -5.04 -18.77 5.99
C GLU A 80 -4.34 -18.33 4.70
N ASN A 81 -4.60 -18.99 3.55
CA ASN A 81 -4.03 -18.58 2.27
C ASN A 81 -4.48 -17.18 1.83
N ARG A 82 -5.71 -16.79 2.14
CA ARG A 82 -6.29 -15.52 1.67
C ARG A 82 -5.83 -14.33 2.51
N ILE A 83 -5.70 -14.53 3.81
CA ILE A 83 -5.34 -13.48 4.75
C ILE A 83 -3.83 -13.32 4.99
N GLY A 84 -3.01 -14.25 4.49
CA GLY A 84 -1.57 -14.26 4.72
C GLY A 84 -0.78 -14.78 3.53
N PHE A 85 0.38 -15.35 3.81
CA PHE A 85 1.27 -15.95 2.81
C PHE A 85 1.30 -17.47 2.96
N GLY A 86 0.53 -18.17 2.10
CA GLY A 86 0.44 -19.62 2.14
C GLY A 86 -0.34 -20.16 3.34
N ALA A 87 -0.42 -21.50 3.45
CA ALA A 87 -1.18 -22.18 4.48
C ALA A 87 -0.37 -23.29 5.16
N PRO A 88 0.66 -22.93 5.99
CA PRO A 88 1.41 -23.94 6.74
C PRO A 88 0.46 -24.70 7.68
N TYR A 89 0.64 -26.01 7.80
CA TYR A 89 -0.28 -26.86 8.54
C TYR A 89 -0.40 -26.42 10.03
N ASP A 90 0.69 -25.94 10.62
CA ASP A 90 0.68 -25.45 12.01
C ASP A 90 -0.23 -24.24 12.22
N ARG A 91 -0.41 -23.42 11.22
CA ARG A 91 -1.36 -22.31 11.21
C ARG A 91 -2.79 -22.82 10.99
N VAL A 92 -2.97 -23.62 9.94
CA VAL A 92 -4.28 -24.15 9.53
C VAL A 92 -4.96 -24.95 10.64
N LYS A 93 -4.21 -25.83 11.34
CA LYS A 93 -4.76 -26.66 12.42
C LYS A 93 -5.39 -25.86 13.57
N ARG A 94 -5.02 -24.59 13.72
CA ARG A 94 -5.56 -23.71 14.77
C ARG A 94 -7.02 -23.31 14.53
N TYR A 95 -7.47 -23.40 13.27
CA TYR A 95 -8.81 -22.96 12.84
C TYR A 95 -9.78 -24.14 12.68
N ILE A 96 -9.29 -25.35 12.46
CA ILE A 96 -10.12 -26.53 12.20
C ILE A 96 -11.09 -26.76 13.37
N GLY A 97 -12.39 -26.83 13.03
CA GLY A 97 -13.48 -27.04 13.99
C GLY A 97 -13.89 -25.82 14.81
N LYS A 98 -13.16 -24.71 14.71
CA LYS A 98 -13.59 -23.41 15.25
C LYS A 98 -14.65 -22.81 14.36
N THR A 99 -15.50 -21.94 14.90
CA THR A 99 -16.39 -21.12 14.08
C THR A 99 -15.57 -20.11 13.26
N ARG A 100 -16.13 -19.58 12.17
CA ARG A 100 -15.52 -18.50 11.39
C ARG A 100 -15.23 -17.30 12.28
N LYS A 101 -16.17 -16.98 13.19
CA LYS A 101 -15.99 -15.90 14.19
C LYS A 101 -14.77 -16.14 15.06
N GLU A 102 -14.65 -17.32 15.68
CA GLU A 102 -13.50 -17.65 16.53
C GLU A 102 -12.16 -17.58 15.77
N ALA A 103 -12.15 -17.98 14.49
CA ALA A 103 -10.96 -17.89 13.64
C ALA A 103 -10.60 -16.43 13.33
N ILE A 104 -11.58 -15.58 13.03
CA ILE A 104 -11.40 -14.13 12.84
C ILE A 104 -10.88 -13.50 14.12
N ASP A 105 -11.52 -13.75 15.27
CA ASP A 105 -11.14 -13.20 16.57
C ASP A 105 -9.67 -13.52 16.91
N LEU A 106 -9.20 -14.75 16.61
CA LEU A 106 -7.80 -15.13 16.78
C LEU A 106 -6.85 -14.30 15.93
N VAL A 107 -7.18 -14.12 14.65
CA VAL A 107 -6.35 -13.36 13.70
C VAL A 107 -6.30 -11.89 14.07
N ILE A 108 -7.43 -11.30 14.43
CA ILE A 108 -7.52 -9.88 14.79
C ILE A 108 -6.78 -9.62 16.09
N ASN A 109 -6.94 -10.48 17.09
CA ASN A 109 -6.19 -10.37 18.35
C ASN A 109 -4.67 -10.46 18.13
N GLU A 110 -4.20 -11.36 17.25
CA GLU A 110 -2.78 -11.43 16.88
C GLU A 110 -2.32 -10.11 16.22
N LEU A 111 -3.10 -9.56 15.31
CA LEU A 111 -2.75 -8.35 14.57
C LEU A 111 -2.78 -7.09 15.44
N GLU A 112 -3.76 -6.95 16.35
CA GLU A 112 -3.87 -5.82 17.30
C GLU A 112 -2.71 -5.80 18.29
N ASN A 113 -2.24 -6.97 18.72
CA ASN A 113 -1.16 -7.10 19.70
C ASN A 113 0.23 -7.24 19.03
N TYR A 114 0.29 -7.27 17.71
CA TYR A 114 1.55 -7.43 17.02
C TYR A 114 2.41 -6.16 17.12
N LYS A 115 3.64 -6.38 17.58
CA LYS A 115 4.70 -5.38 17.53
C LYS A 115 5.67 -5.80 16.44
N ASP A 116 5.89 -4.94 15.48
CA ASP A 116 6.80 -5.23 14.39
C ASP A 116 8.21 -5.52 14.91
N ASN A 117 8.73 -6.66 14.52
CA ASN A 117 10.05 -7.16 14.88
C ASN A 117 10.94 -7.33 13.65
N PHE A 118 10.73 -6.51 12.64
CA PHE A 118 11.52 -6.54 11.41
C PHE A 118 13.01 -6.36 11.71
N GLU A 119 13.80 -7.27 11.18
CA GLU A 119 15.25 -7.24 11.35
C GLU A 119 15.88 -6.26 10.36
N TRP A 120 16.03 -5.01 10.79
CA TRP A 120 16.62 -3.98 9.95
C TRP A 120 18.10 -4.28 9.61
N PRO A 121 18.56 -3.87 8.41
CA PRO A 121 19.97 -3.96 8.06
C PRO A 121 20.85 -3.17 9.05
N SER A 122 22.02 -3.69 9.39
CA SER A 122 22.96 -3.04 10.32
C SER A 122 23.49 -1.69 9.83
N TRP A 123 23.44 -1.44 8.52
CA TRP A 123 23.85 -0.20 7.90
C TRP A 123 22.78 0.90 7.90
N LYS A 124 21.53 0.59 8.31
CA LYS A 124 20.38 1.51 8.26
C LYS A 124 20.69 2.87 8.88
N ASP A 125 21.17 2.88 10.13
CA ASP A 125 21.43 4.12 10.89
C ASP A 125 22.78 4.77 10.57
N ASN A 126 23.65 4.06 9.87
CA ASN A 126 24.98 4.50 9.48
C ASN A 126 25.12 4.69 7.97
N TYR A 127 24.00 4.78 7.26
CA TYR A 127 24.01 5.03 5.84
C TYR A 127 24.54 6.45 5.58
N ILE A 128 25.68 6.52 4.92
CA ILE A 128 26.23 7.80 4.44
C ILE A 128 25.83 7.91 2.97
N PRO A 129 25.06 8.98 2.60
CA PRO A 129 24.69 9.20 1.21
C PRO A 129 25.92 9.17 0.31
N THR A 130 25.82 8.42 -0.77
CA THR A 130 26.92 8.22 -1.71
C THR A 130 27.44 9.52 -2.32
N SER A 131 26.59 10.54 -2.45
CA SER A 131 26.96 11.87 -2.91
C SER A 131 28.03 12.57 -2.05
N PHE A 132 28.20 12.21 -0.78
CA PHE A 132 29.20 12.82 0.12
C PHE A 132 30.51 12.04 0.23
N ILE A 133 30.52 10.75 -0.16
CA ILE A 133 31.71 9.90 -0.06
C ILE A 133 32.54 9.92 -1.36
N GLU A 134 31.98 10.40 -2.46
CA GLU A 134 32.38 9.97 -3.79
C GLU A 134 33.05 10.99 -4.67
N GLU A 135 33.57 12.07 -4.13
CA GLU A 135 34.66 12.76 -4.80
C GLU A 135 35.91 11.85 -4.82
N GLY A 136 35.83 10.76 -5.60
CA GLY A 136 36.96 9.86 -5.80
C GLY A 136 36.67 8.36 -5.90
N LEU A 137 35.48 7.89 -5.60
CA LEU A 137 35.14 6.46 -5.82
C LEU A 137 34.73 6.22 -7.27
N GLU A 138 35.33 5.19 -7.90
CA GLU A 138 34.91 4.72 -9.21
C GLU A 138 33.41 4.35 -9.21
N ARG A 139 32.69 4.76 -10.24
CA ARG A 139 31.25 4.50 -10.42
C ARG A 139 30.88 3.02 -10.18
N SER A 140 31.74 2.10 -10.63
CA SER A 140 31.56 0.65 -10.43
C SER A 140 31.53 0.22 -8.96
N LYS A 141 32.31 0.85 -8.09
CA LYS A 141 32.35 0.54 -6.63
C LYS A 141 31.08 1.04 -5.93
N ARG A 142 30.58 2.21 -6.35
CA ARG A 142 29.33 2.76 -5.88
C ARG A 142 28.15 1.82 -6.23
N ASP A 143 28.06 1.45 -7.50
CA ASP A 143 26.97 0.62 -8.01
C ASP A 143 26.95 -0.77 -7.32
N CYS A 144 28.12 -1.36 -7.07
CA CYS A 144 28.25 -2.58 -6.27
C CYS A 144 27.75 -2.41 -4.82
N ARG A 145 28.02 -1.26 -4.19
CA ARG A 145 27.60 -1.01 -2.82
C ARG A 145 26.09 -0.82 -2.71
N ILE A 146 25.49 -0.04 -3.60
CA ILE A 146 24.02 0.15 -3.68
C ILE A 146 23.34 -1.19 -3.91
N SER A 147 23.86 -2.00 -4.84
CA SER A 147 23.34 -3.34 -5.11
C SER A 147 23.42 -4.25 -3.87
N SER A 148 24.51 -4.16 -3.09
CA SER A 148 24.68 -4.93 -1.86
C SER A 148 23.64 -4.53 -0.79
N PHE A 149 23.42 -3.23 -0.58
CA PHE A 149 22.42 -2.74 0.37
C PHE A 149 21.00 -3.15 -0.02
N ARG A 150 20.68 -3.04 -1.30
CA ARG A 150 19.40 -3.49 -1.85
C ARG A 150 19.19 -4.98 -1.59
N THR A 151 20.18 -5.81 -1.93
CA THR A 151 20.11 -7.26 -1.74
C THR A 151 19.95 -7.65 -0.27
N ASP A 152 20.62 -6.96 0.65
CA ASP A 152 20.49 -7.20 2.09
C ASP A 152 19.08 -6.85 2.58
N LEU A 153 18.52 -5.71 2.17
CA LEU A 153 17.15 -5.32 2.52
C LEU A 153 16.11 -6.30 1.96
N GLU A 154 16.26 -6.71 0.71
CA GLU A 154 15.41 -7.72 0.06
C GLU A 154 15.46 -9.06 0.80
N PHE A 155 16.66 -9.47 1.23
CA PHE A 155 16.84 -10.69 2.01
C PHE A 155 16.15 -10.59 3.38
N LYS A 156 16.30 -9.48 4.09
CA LYS A 156 15.64 -9.23 5.38
C LYS A 156 14.12 -9.27 5.24
N TRP A 157 13.58 -8.63 4.20
CA TRP A 157 12.14 -8.66 3.95
C TRP A 157 11.62 -10.05 3.60
N THR A 158 12.30 -10.75 2.69
CA THR A 158 11.98 -12.16 2.37
C THR A 158 11.94 -13.03 3.62
N ARG A 159 12.95 -12.88 4.49
CA ARG A 159 13.01 -13.60 5.76
C ARG A 159 11.84 -13.26 6.68
N SER A 160 11.42 -11.98 6.73
CA SER A 160 10.26 -11.54 7.48
C SER A 160 8.99 -12.23 6.96
N ILE A 161 8.72 -12.20 5.66
CA ILE A 161 7.56 -12.88 5.06
C ILE A 161 7.54 -14.38 5.41
N LEU A 162 8.69 -15.05 5.33
CA LEU A 162 8.78 -16.49 5.57
C LEU A 162 8.62 -16.87 7.05
N LYS A 163 9.09 -16.06 7.99
CA LYS A 163 9.21 -16.40 9.42
C LYS A 163 8.22 -15.69 10.33
N ASN A 164 7.56 -14.64 9.88
CA ASN A 164 6.64 -13.88 10.72
C ASN A 164 5.51 -14.79 11.26
N SER A 165 5.31 -14.72 12.58
CA SER A 165 4.24 -15.45 13.26
C SER A 165 2.85 -14.88 12.97
N VAL A 166 2.78 -13.62 12.53
CA VAL A 166 1.55 -12.91 12.12
C VAL A 166 1.63 -12.55 10.64
N PRO A 167 1.43 -13.53 9.72
CA PRO A 167 1.58 -13.32 8.27
C PRO A 167 0.60 -12.28 7.71
N GLN A 168 -0.49 -12.01 8.41
CA GLN A 168 -1.46 -10.98 8.06
C GLN A 168 -0.83 -9.58 8.10
N PHE A 169 0.10 -9.34 9.01
CA PHE A 169 0.85 -8.08 9.05
C PHE A 169 1.68 -7.89 7.78
N GLU A 170 2.43 -8.91 7.35
CA GLU A 170 3.21 -8.84 6.11
C GLU A 170 2.33 -8.68 4.87
N LYS A 171 1.14 -9.31 4.86
CA LYS A 171 0.16 -9.17 3.78
C LYS A 171 -0.36 -7.73 3.69
N LEU A 172 -0.72 -7.13 4.82
CA LEU A 172 -1.13 -5.72 4.88
C LEU A 172 0.04 -4.78 4.55
N ALA A 173 1.26 -5.06 5.01
CA ALA A 173 2.43 -4.27 4.65
C ALA A 173 2.69 -4.27 3.14
N LEU A 174 2.51 -5.42 2.48
CA LEU A 174 2.61 -5.52 1.02
C LEU A 174 1.51 -4.73 0.31
N LEU A 175 0.26 -4.79 0.80
CA LEU A 175 -0.86 -3.98 0.29
C LEU A 175 -0.55 -2.48 0.36
N TRP A 176 0.04 -2.03 1.47
CA TRP A 176 0.39 -0.62 1.66
C TRP A 176 1.61 -0.19 0.85
N LEU A 177 2.58 -1.08 0.65
CA LEU A 177 3.71 -0.81 -0.22
C LEU A 177 3.28 -0.66 -1.68
N ASP A 178 2.26 -1.42 -2.12
CA ASP A 178 1.62 -1.24 -3.42
C ASP A 178 0.80 0.07 -3.48
N HIS A 179 0.10 0.42 -2.39
CA HIS A 179 -0.73 1.62 -2.31
C HIS A 179 0.09 2.92 -2.36
N PHE A 180 1.17 3.01 -1.59
CA PHE A 180 2.09 4.15 -1.58
C PHE A 180 3.33 3.87 -2.42
N SER A 181 3.14 3.28 -3.61
CA SER A 181 4.25 2.77 -4.41
C SER A 181 5.21 3.86 -4.86
N VAL A 182 6.51 3.58 -4.68
CA VAL A 182 7.61 4.37 -5.21
C VAL A 182 8.53 3.47 -6.01
N ALA A 183 9.08 3.97 -7.14
CA ALA A 183 10.09 3.21 -7.86
C ALA A 183 11.41 3.23 -7.09
N PHE A 184 11.99 2.07 -6.88
CA PHE A 184 13.36 1.95 -6.38
C PHE A 184 14.32 2.21 -7.54
N ASP A 185 14.68 3.48 -7.73
CA ASP A 185 15.61 3.87 -8.78
C ASP A 185 17.06 3.48 -8.41
N GLU A 186 17.89 3.22 -9.42
CA GLU A 186 19.28 2.80 -9.27
C GLU A 186 20.20 3.89 -8.68
N TYR A 187 19.70 5.14 -8.60
CA TYR A 187 20.49 6.31 -8.23
C TYR A 187 20.16 6.83 -6.81
N ASN A 188 20.94 6.42 -5.83
CA ASN A 188 21.05 7.06 -4.50
C ASN A 188 19.84 7.06 -3.56
N GLN A 189 18.80 6.25 -3.80
CA GLN A 189 17.57 6.28 -3.00
C GLN A 189 17.44 5.16 -1.96
N THR A 190 18.48 4.35 -1.74
CA THR A 190 18.42 3.20 -0.82
C THR A 190 18.01 3.62 0.59
N HIS A 191 18.51 4.75 1.08
CA HIS A 191 18.17 5.25 2.41
C HIS A 191 16.71 5.71 2.48
N SER A 192 16.26 6.50 1.51
CA SER A 192 14.85 6.93 1.43
C SER A 192 13.90 5.74 1.30
N PHE A 193 14.32 4.68 0.61
CA PHE A 193 13.51 3.46 0.51
C PHE A 193 13.44 2.69 1.84
N VAL A 194 14.51 2.66 2.63
CA VAL A 194 14.45 2.12 4.00
C VAL A 194 13.48 2.91 4.86
N GLN A 195 13.53 4.24 4.78
CA GLN A 195 12.59 5.11 5.49
C GLN A 195 11.15 4.90 5.02
N HIS A 196 10.95 4.70 3.71
CA HIS A 196 9.65 4.35 3.16
C HIS A 196 9.14 3.00 3.70
N LEU A 197 9.98 1.99 3.74
CA LEU A 197 9.59 0.71 4.34
C LEU A 197 9.29 0.85 5.85
N GLU A 198 10.01 1.71 6.57
CA GLU A 198 9.68 2.05 7.96
C GLU A 198 8.33 2.75 8.08
N PHE A 199 8.07 3.74 7.23
CA PHE A 199 6.79 4.43 7.15
C PHE A 199 5.65 3.45 6.92
N ILE A 200 5.78 2.53 5.95
CA ILE A 200 4.81 1.49 5.68
C ILE A 200 4.60 0.59 6.91
N ARG A 201 5.68 0.03 7.48
CA ARG A 201 5.58 -0.96 8.57
C ARG A 201 5.05 -0.35 9.86
N ASN A 202 5.43 0.88 10.18
CA ASN A 202 4.96 1.58 11.38
C ASN A 202 3.46 1.90 11.35
N ASN A 203 2.87 1.99 10.17
CA ASN A 203 1.46 2.34 9.98
C ASN A 203 0.59 1.16 9.54
N THR A 204 1.15 -0.01 9.30
CA THR A 204 0.48 -1.18 8.68
C THR A 204 -0.81 -1.60 9.38
N ASN A 205 -0.86 -1.57 10.71
CA ASN A 205 -2.03 -1.93 11.51
C ASN A 205 -2.56 -0.77 12.36
N GLY A 206 -2.24 0.47 11.97
CA GLY A 206 -2.66 1.71 12.61
C GLY A 206 -3.98 2.27 12.10
N LYS A 207 -4.01 3.59 11.92
CA LYS A 207 -5.14 4.34 11.38
C LYS A 207 -4.80 4.88 10.00
N PHE A 208 -5.72 4.72 9.05
CA PHE A 208 -5.45 5.11 7.66
C PHE A 208 -5.40 6.62 7.45
N ASP A 209 -6.17 7.40 8.17
CA ASP A 209 -6.13 8.87 8.11
C ASP A 209 -4.77 9.43 8.58
N GLU A 210 -4.21 8.89 9.67
CA GLU A 210 -2.87 9.22 10.15
C GLU A 210 -1.79 8.75 9.16
N PHE A 211 -1.96 7.58 8.58
CA PHE A 211 -1.06 7.03 7.57
C PHE A 211 -1.02 7.90 6.32
N LEU A 212 -2.20 8.28 5.81
CA LEU A 212 -2.31 9.19 4.67
C LEU A 212 -1.62 10.54 4.97
N ARG A 213 -1.84 11.11 6.16
CA ARG A 213 -1.24 12.39 6.56
C ARG A 213 0.28 12.33 6.56
N GLN A 214 0.86 11.22 6.99
CA GLN A 214 2.30 11.00 6.99
C GLN A 214 2.88 10.83 5.58
N SER A 215 2.09 10.44 4.57
CA SER A 215 2.59 10.18 3.21
C SER A 215 3.27 11.40 2.57
N ILE A 216 2.77 12.62 2.84
CA ILE A 216 3.38 13.85 2.31
C ILE A 216 4.71 14.22 2.99
N MET A 217 5.08 13.50 4.05
CA MET A 217 6.34 13.66 4.78
C MET A 217 7.32 12.51 4.48
N ASP A 218 6.93 11.53 3.71
CA ASP A 218 7.79 10.41 3.36
C ASP A 218 8.86 10.82 2.33
N PRO A 219 10.17 10.67 2.66
CA PRO A 219 11.25 11.13 1.80
C PRO A 219 11.26 10.47 0.42
N ALA A 220 10.88 9.18 0.32
CA ALA A 220 10.87 8.48 -0.96
C ALA A 220 9.73 8.98 -1.86
N ILE A 221 8.55 9.22 -1.31
CA ILE A 221 7.40 9.80 -2.04
C ILE A 221 7.76 11.22 -2.53
N ILE A 222 8.34 12.05 -1.66
CA ILE A 222 8.75 13.42 -2.00
C ILE A 222 9.73 13.43 -3.17
N VAL A 223 10.74 12.57 -3.13
CA VAL A 223 11.77 12.47 -4.19
C VAL A 223 11.18 11.88 -5.46
N TYR A 224 10.44 10.77 -5.35
CA TYR A 224 9.85 10.08 -6.49
C TYR A 224 8.88 10.96 -7.29
N LEU A 225 8.07 11.77 -6.59
CA LEU A 225 7.12 12.68 -7.20
C LEU A 225 7.70 14.09 -7.46
N ASN A 226 9.02 14.28 -7.29
CA ASN A 226 9.75 15.52 -7.56
C ASN A 226 9.23 16.75 -6.78
N ASN A 227 8.67 16.55 -5.58
CA ASN A 227 8.16 17.68 -4.79
C ASN A 227 9.27 18.58 -4.25
N GLU A 228 10.51 18.11 -4.15
CA GLU A 228 11.66 18.92 -3.80
C GLU A 228 11.88 20.13 -4.73
N GLN A 229 11.48 19.98 -6.00
CA GLN A 229 11.56 21.01 -7.03
C GLN A 229 10.37 21.98 -6.99
N SER A 230 9.38 21.73 -6.14
CA SER A 230 8.20 22.56 -5.98
C SER A 230 8.54 23.90 -5.34
N THR A 231 8.05 24.99 -5.93
CA THR A 231 8.20 26.34 -5.41
C THR A 231 6.85 27.06 -5.38
N THR A 232 6.74 28.13 -4.57
CA THR A 232 5.51 28.94 -4.54
C THR A 232 5.16 29.58 -5.87
N GLN A 233 6.17 29.89 -6.71
CA GLN A 233 6.00 30.49 -8.03
C GLN A 233 5.68 29.43 -9.10
N LYS A 234 6.17 28.19 -8.89
CA LYS A 234 5.96 27.06 -9.79
C LYS A 234 5.68 25.81 -8.95
N PRO A 235 4.48 25.67 -8.40
CA PRO A 235 4.09 24.49 -7.67
C PRO A 235 4.13 23.24 -8.55
N ASN A 236 4.67 22.15 -8.03
CA ASN A 236 4.63 20.86 -8.69
C ASN A 236 3.33 20.15 -8.34
N GLU A 237 2.51 19.85 -9.33
CA GLU A 237 1.19 19.22 -9.16
C GLU A 237 1.27 17.71 -8.96
N ASN A 238 2.42 17.08 -9.21
CA ASN A 238 2.52 15.62 -9.26
C ASN A 238 2.14 14.98 -7.92
N LEU A 239 2.77 15.39 -6.81
CA LEU A 239 2.42 14.88 -5.48
C LEU A 239 0.95 15.17 -5.12
N ALA A 240 0.43 16.35 -5.46
CA ALA A 240 -0.97 16.69 -5.19
C ALA A 240 -1.94 15.79 -5.97
N ARG A 241 -1.62 15.48 -7.22
CA ARG A 241 -2.42 14.62 -8.08
C ARG A 241 -2.43 13.18 -7.57
N GLU A 242 -1.25 12.59 -7.33
CA GLU A 242 -1.14 11.23 -6.85
C GLU A 242 -1.76 11.06 -5.46
N PHE A 243 -1.66 12.07 -4.59
CA PHE A 243 -2.31 12.09 -3.28
C PHE A 243 -3.83 11.96 -3.40
N LEU A 244 -4.45 12.67 -4.35
CA LEU A 244 -5.91 12.62 -4.57
C LEU A 244 -6.33 11.37 -5.34
N GLU A 245 -5.58 10.99 -6.35
CA GLU A 245 -5.94 9.94 -7.30
C GLU A 245 -5.61 8.54 -6.77
N LEU A 246 -4.36 8.34 -6.33
CA LEU A 246 -3.88 7.00 -5.97
C LEU A 246 -3.91 6.74 -4.46
N PHE A 247 -3.82 7.79 -3.63
CA PHE A 247 -3.69 7.57 -2.19
C PHE A 247 -4.99 7.77 -1.40
N SER A 248 -5.98 8.53 -1.94
CA SER A 248 -7.11 8.92 -1.07
C SER A 248 -8.51 8.86 -1.67
N LEU A 249 -8.79 9.50 -2.80
CA LEU A 249 -10.17 9.63 -3.30
C LEU A 249 -10.48 8.77 -4.52
N GLY A 250 -9.47 8.43 -5.32
CA GLY A 250 -9.64 7.80 -6.61
C GLY A 250 -10.04 8.79 -7.72
N GLU A 251 -9.81 8.39 -8.96
CA GLU A 251 -10.09 9.20 -10.15
C GLU A 251 -11.55 9.69 -10.19
N GLY A 252 -11.74 10.95 -10.60
CA GLY A 252 -13.07 11.55 -10.83
C GLY A 252 -13.73 12.18 -9.59
N ASN A 253 -13.16 12.01 -8.38
CA ASN A 253 -13.72 12.57 -7.14
C ASN A 253 -13.10 13.91 -6.73
N TYR A 254 -12.33 14.53 -7.60
CA TYR A 254 -11.70 15.84 -7.44
C TYR A 254 -11.60 16.56 -8.78
N SER A 255 -11.32 17.85 -8.74
CA SER A 255 -11.11 18.68 -9.92
C SER A 255 -9.65 19.11 -10.07
N GLU A 256 -9.27 19.55 -11.28
CA GLU A 256 -7.95 20.18 -11.53
C GLU A 256 -7.68 21.38 -10.62
N ASN A 257 -8.74 22.08 -10.17
CA ASN A 257 -8.59 23.22 -9.27
C ASN A 257 -8.16 22.78 -7.86
N GLU A 258 -8.67 21.67 -7.38
CA GLU A 258 -8.27 21.08 -6.09
C GLU A 258 -6.83 20.59 -6.12
N ILE A 259 -6.39 19.95 -7.21
CA ILE A 259 -4.99 19.59 -7.41
C ILE A 259 -4.10 20.83 -7.33
N LYS A 260 -4.41 21.88 -8.12
CA LYS A 260 -3.63 23.12 -8.17
C LYS A 260 -3.59 23.84 -6.81
N ASN A 261 -4.69 23.84 -6.10
CA ASN A 261 -4.77 24.48 -4.80
C ASN A 261 -4.00 23.71 -3.72
N PHE A 262 -4.06 22.38 -3.72
CA PHE A 262 -3.23 21.57 -2.84
C PHE A 262 -1.74 21.71 -3.19
N ALA A 263 -1.39 21.65 -4.47
CA ALA A 263 -0.02 21.83 -4.93
C ALA A 263 0.64 23.13 -4.43
N LYS A 264 -0.12 24.21 -4.23
CA LYS A 264 0.38 25.48 -3.66
C LYS A 264 0.75 25.37 -2.17
N LYS A 265 0.30 24.33 -1.45
CA LYS A 265 0.58 24.10 -0.03
C LYS A 265 1.73 23.12 0.20
N LEU A 266 2.18 22.42 -0.83
CA LEU A 266 3.24 21.42 -0.77
C LEU A 266 4.68 21.97 -0.92
N PRO A 267 4.94 23.18 -1.50
CA PRO A 267 6.30 23.74 -1.48
C PRO A 267 6.80 23.85 -0.04
N GLY A 268 8.02 23.37 0.18
CA GLY A 268 8.59 23.32 1.53
C GLY A 268 8.57 21.92 2.15
N HIS A 269 7.70 21.02 1.70
CA HIS A 269 7.81 19.58 2.02
C HIS A 269 8.95 19.01 1.18
N GLY A 270 10.08 18.81 1.79
CA GLY A 270 11.30 18.38 1.12
C GLY A 270 12.17 17.51 2.02
N ILE A 271 13.39 17.26 1.58
CA ILE A 271 14.36 16.48 2.35
C ILE A 271 15.57 17.34 2.73
N ASN A 272 16.15 17.04 3.86
CA ASN A 272 17.47 17.52 4.22
C ASN A 272 18.52 16.69 3.47
N HIS A 273 19.25 17.29 2.56
CA HIS A 273 20.24 16.59 1.73
C HIS A 273 21.43 16.00 2.50
N VAL A 274 21.66 16.43 3.75
CA VAL A 274 22.71 15.88 4.61
C VAL A 274 22.20 14.65 5.36
N SER A 275 21.04 14.76 6.04
CA SER A 275 20.48 13.68 6.84
C SER A 275 19.57 12.74 6.04
N GLN A 276 19.19 13.12 4.82
CA GLN A 276 18.21 12.43 3.97
C GLN A 276 16.83 12.23 4.63
N ASN A 277 16.55 12.95 5.71
CA ASN A 277 15.26 12.93 6.40
C ASN A 277 14.34 14.02 5.85
N PHE A 278 13.02 13.81 6.04
CA PHE A 278 12.04 14.86 5.79
C PHE A 278 12.41 16.16 6.52
N GLN A 279 12.24 17.28 5.84
CA GLN A 279 12.39 18.62 6.39
C GLN A 279 11.33 19.54 5.85
N LEU A 280 10.65 20.25 6.74
CA LEU A 280 9.72 21.32 6.38
C LEU A 280 10.46 22.66 6.30
N PHE A 281 10.51 23.24 5.10
CA PHE A 281 11.12 24.54 4.82
C PHE A 281 10.04 25.63 4.86
N ASN A 282 9.71 26.14 6.05
CA ASN A 282 8.61 27.08 6.27
C ASN A 282 8.63 28.32 5.37
N TYR A 283 9.82 28.81 4.98
CA TYR A 283 9.96 29.98 4.09
C TYR A 283 9.50 29.71 2.65
N LYS A 284 9.25 28.45 2.28
CA LYS A 284 8.73 28.06 0.97
C LYS A 284 7.20 27.86 0.98
N ILE A 285 6.53 27.91 2.13
CA ILE A 285 5.11 27.64 2.24
C ILE A 285 4.29 28.89 1.89
N SER A 286 3.27 28.73 1.08
CA SER A 286 2.33 29.81 0.76
C SER A 286 1.38 30.07 1.92
N GLY A 287 1.32 31.29 2.42
CA GLY A 287 0.33 31.76 3.40
C GLY A 287 -1.05 32.08 2.81
N GLN A 288 -1.28 31.84 1.52
CA GLN A 288 -2.54 32.17 0.85
C GLN A 288 -3.67 31.26 1.34
N ARG A 289 -4.84 31.84 1.68
CA ARG A 289 -6.09 31.09 1.89
C ARG A 289 -6.62 30.61 0.55
N LEU A 290 -6.93 29.32 0.46
CA LEU A 290 -7.41 28.65 -0.76
C LEU A 290 -8.70 27.88 -0.44
N SER A 291 -9.38 27.36 -1.45
CA SER A 291 -10.61 26.58 -1.26
C SER A 291 -10.54 25.24 -2.00
N ALA A 292 -11.14 24.21 -1.43
CA ALA A 292 -11.34 22.90 -2.02
C ALA A 292 -12.63 22.28 -1.47
N PHE A 293 -13.34 21.50 -2.28
CA PHE A 293 -14.57 20.81 -1.88
C PHE A 293 -15.59 21.75 -1.21
N GLY A 294 -15.66 23.02 -1.67
CA GLY A 294 -16.57 24.03 -1.14
C GLY A 294 -16.19 24.62 0.23
N LYS A 295 -15.00 24.35 0.75
CA LYS A 295 -14.48 24.85 2.03
C LYS A 295 -13.11 25.50 1.84
N ASP A 296 -12.78 26.44 2.75
CA ASP A 296 -11.49 27.12 2.76
C ASP A 296 -10.46 26.33 3.58
N PHE A 297 -9.17 26.49 3.24
CA PHE A 297 -8.03 25.94 3.97
C PHE A 297 -6.78 26.82 3.83
N GLU A 298 -5.89 26.75 4.81
CA GLU A 298 -4.68 27.56 4.87
C GLU A 298 -3.38 26.73 4.90
N SER A 299 -3.47 25.44 5.25
CA SER A 299 -2.34 24.51 5.34
C SER A 299 -2.56 23.23 4.54
N ALA A 300 -1.50 22.45 4.35
CA ALA A 300 -1.60 21.11 3.77
C ALA A 300 -2.44 20.18 4.69
N ASP A 301 -2.26 20.28 6.01
CA ASP A 301 -3.02 19.48 6.97
C ASP A 301 -4.52 19.76 6.91
N GLU A 302 -4.92 21.03 6.83
CA GLU A 302 -6.33 21.37 6.65
C GLU A 302 -6.92 20.86 5.35
N PHE A 303 -6.13 20.87 4.25
CA PHE A 303 -6.56 20.24 3.01
C PHE A 303 -6.78 18.75 3.18
N ILE A 304 -5.86 18.06 3.87
CA ILE A 304 -5.98 16.62 4.14
C ILE A 304 -7.23 16.34 4.99
N ASP A 305 -7.58 17.19 5.95
CA ASP A 305 -8.83 17.08 6.71
C ASP A 305 -10.06 17.13 5.80
N LEU A 306 -10.06 18.02 4.79
CA LEU A 306 -11.12 18.06 3.79
C LEU A 306 -11.21 16.77 2.98
N VAL A 307 -10.07 16.20 2.59
CA VAL A 307 -10.00 14.93 1.86
C VAL A 307 -10.53 13.78 2.72
N ILE A 308 -10.13 13.67 3.99
CA ILE A 308 -10.58 12.62 4.91
C ILE A 308 -12.09 12.71 5.16
N SER A 309 -12.62 13.95 5.22
CA SER A 309 -14.07 14.18 5.38
C SER A 309 -14.89 13.91 4.11
N HIS A 310 -14.23 13.78 2.93
CA HIS A 310 -14.91 13.55 1.67
C HIS A 310 -15.51 12.13 1.64
N PRO A 311 -16.76 11.96 1.13
CA PRO A 311 -17.40 10.64 1.06
C PRO A 311 -16.56 9.57 0.34
N ALA A 312 -15.96 9.91 -0.78
CA ALA A 312 -15.15 8.99 -1.58
C ALA A 312 -13.92 8.44 -0.85
N PHE A 313 -13.42 9.10 0.21
CA PHE A 313 -12.27 8.63 0.97
C PHE A 313 -12.51 7.24 1.60
N GLY A 314 -13.62 7.10 2.31
CA GLY A 314 -13.99 5.81 2.90
C GLY A 314 -14.30 4.73 1.85
N GLU A 315 -14.94 5.12 0.74
CA GLU A 315 -15.26 4.21 -0.37
C GLU A 315 -14.00 3.67 -1.04
N PHE A 316 -13.03 4.54 -1.33
CA PHE A 316 -11.79 4.19 -2.02
C PHE A 316 -11.01 3.12 -1.25
N ILE A 317 -10.79 3.33 0.03
CA ILE A 317 -10.04 2.38 0.87
C ILE A 317 -10.83 1.09 1.12
N SER A 318 -12.15 1.19 1.33
CA SER A 318 -13.01 0.02 1.50
C SER A 318 -13.01 -0.88 0.25
N LYS A 319 -13.07 -0.30 -0.95
CA LYS A 319 -12.95 -1.03 -2.21
C LYS A 319 -11.58 -1.69 -2.35
N LYS A 320 -10.50 -1.00 -1.98
CA LYS A 320 -9.15 -1.59 -2.03
C LYS A 320 -9.04 -2.83 -1.13
N PHE A 321 -9.58 -2.79 0.08
CA PHE A 321 -9.62 -3.96 0.96
C PHE A 321 -10.50 -5.09 0.40
N TYR A 322 -11.66 -4.75 -0.13
CA TYR A 322 -12.54 -5.73 -0.74
C TYR A 322 -11.84 -6.43 -1.93
N ASN A 323 -11.21 -5.68 -2.82
CA ASN A 323 -10.53 -6.25 -3.98
C ASN A 323 -9.29 -7.06 -3.62
N GLU A 324 -8.59 -6.73 -2.54
CA GLU A 324 -7.44 -7.51 -2.07
C GLU A 324 -7.85 -8.85 -1.43
N PHE A 325 -8.93 -8.84 -0.62
CA PHE A 325 -9.25 -10.00 0.22
C PHE A 325 -10.51 -10.76 -0.19
N VAL A 326 -11.44 -10.15 -0.93
CA VAL A 326 -12.76 -10.75 -1.24
C VAL A 326 -12.90 -11.08 -2.70
N ASP A 327 -13.00 -10.10 -3.59
CA ASP A 327 -13.27 -10.29 -5.02
C ASP A 327 -12.67 -9.15 -5.85
N LEU A 328 -12.22 -9.43 -7.09
CA LEU A 328 -11.75 -8.40 -8.03
C LEU A 328 -12.89 -7.54 -8.61
N ASN A 329 -14.13 -8.00 -8.54
CA ASN A 329 -15.29 -7.21 -8.93
C ASN A 329 -15.61 -6.18 -7.84
N ASP A 330 -16.35 -5.14 -8.21
CA ASP A 330 -16.83 -4.15 -7.24
C ASP A 330 -17.69 -4.81 -6.14
N PRO A 331 -17.56 -4.35 -4.88
CA PRO A 331 -18.45 -4.80 -3.79
C PRO A 331 -19.91 -4.46 -4.09
N SER A 332 -20.82 -5.25 -3.51
CA SER A 332 -22.22 -4.86 -3.46
C SER A 332 -22.38 -3.54 -2.71
N VAL A 333 -23.50 -2.83 -2.94
CA VAL A 333 -23.77 -1.58 -2.22
C VAL A 333 -23.82 -1.81 -0.70
N GLU A 334 -24.34 -2.95 -0.27
CA GLU A 334 -24.41 -3.34 1.14
C GLU A 334 -23.03 -3.64 1.74
N ASP A 335 -22.22 -4.49 1.07
CA ASP A 335 -20.85 -4.78 1.51
C ASP A 335 -20.03 -3.49 1.64
N LEU A 336 -20.11 -2.61 0.63
CA LEU A 336 -19.40 -1.34 0.66
C LEU A 336 -19.88 -0.46 1.83
N ALA A 337 -21.18 -0.39 2.06
CA ALA A 337 -21.75 0.39 3.16
C ALA A 337 -21.31 -0.13 4.54
N ILE A 338 -21.23 -1.46 4.72
CA ILE A 338 -20.70 -2.08 5.94
C ILE A 338 -19.25 -1.66 6.17
N LEU A 339 -18.39 -1.77 5.14
CA LEU A 339 -16.97 -1.45 5.24
C LEU A 339 -16.75 0.05 5.53
N VAL A 340 -17.43 0.95 4.79
CA VAL A 340 -17.34 2.41 4.99
C VAL A 340 -17.83 2.81 6.38
N SER A 341 -18.97 2.23 6.83
CA SER A 341 -19.51 2.52 8.17
C SER A 341 -18.58 2.02 9.27
N THR A 342 -17.96 0.86 9.08
CA THR A 342 -16.96 0.31 10.03
C THR A 342 -15.75 1.25 10.10
N LEU A 343 -15.19 1.62 8.96
CA LEU A 343 -14.02 2.50 8.89
C LEU A 343 -14.27 3.82 9.65
N ARG A 344 -15.41 4.45 9.42
CA ARG A 344 -15.80 5.70 10.11
C ARG A 344 -16.05 5.50 11.60
N LYS A 345 -16.78 4.43 11.98
CA LYS A 345 -17.11 4.14 13.39
C LYS A 345 -15.88 3.89 14.25
N TYR A 346 -14.86 3.25 13.69
CA TYR A 346 -13.64 2.88 14.40
C TYR A 346 -12.46 3.79 14.04
N ASP A 347 -12.73 5.05 13.73
CA ASP A 347 -11.74 6.12 13.58
C ASP A 347 -10.61 5.70 12.61
N PHE A 348 -11.02 5.24 11.44
CA PHE A 348 -10.16 4.79 10.33
C PHE A 348 -9.18 3.65 10.67
N SER A 349 -9.50 2.85 11.69
CA SER A 349 -8.68 1.69 12.06
C SER A 349 -8.58 0.68 10.93
N ILE A 350 -7.35 0.44 10.47
CA ILE A 350 -7.01 -0.56 9.44
C ILE A 350 -7.39 -1.97 9.90
N VAL A 351 -7.13 -2.30 11.17
CA VAL A 351 -7.45 -3.62 11.72
C VAL A 351 -8.96 -3.87 11.75
N LYS A 352 -9.76 -2.84 12.10
CA LYS A 352 -11.22 -2.97 12.09
C LYS A 352 -11.80 -3.06 10.69
N LEU A 353 -11.21 -2.36 9.71
CA LEU A 353 -11.58 -2.52 8.31
C LEU A 353 -11.25 -3.94 7.81
N PHE A 354 -10.08 -4.45 8.16
CA PHE A 354 -9.68 -5.81 7.83
C PHE A 354 -10.63 -6.85 8.47
N GLU A 355 -10.95 -6.70 9.76
CA GLU A 355 -11.93 -7.53 10.48
C GLU A 355 -13.29 -7.55 9.76
N ALA A 356 -13.82 -6.37 9.40
CA ALA A 356 -15.09 -6.28 8.69
C ALA A 356 -15.01 -6.96 7.32
N THR A 357 -13.91 -6.75 6.58
CA THR A 357 -13.71 -7.33 5.25
C THR A 357 -13.73 -8.86 5.26
N ILE A 358 -13.00 -9.49 6.20
CA ILE A 358 -12.97 -10.95 6.32
C ILE A 358 -14.22 -11.52 7.03
N SER A 359 -15.09 -10.64 7.56
CA SER A 359 -16.37 -11.00 8.13
C SER A 359 -17.52 -10.96 7.11
N LEU A 360 -17.34 -10.41 5.91
CA LEU A 360 -18.38 -10.40 4.88
C LEU A 360 -18.76 -11.83 4.46
N GLU A 361 -20.04 -12.08 4.21
CA GLU A 361 -20.50 -13.36 3.72
C GLU A 361 -19.82 -13.75 2.41
N LYS A 362 -19.62 -12.76 1.52
CA LYS A 362 -18.94 -12.92 0.22
C LYS A 362 -17.51 -13.44 0.36
N PHE A 363 -16.77 -13.08 1.42
CA PHE A 363 -15.43 -13.62 1.70
C PHE A 363 -15.48 -15.16 1.86
N TRP A 364 -16.54 -15.70 2.46
CA TRP A 364 -16.72 -17.13 2.75
C TRP A 364 -17.41 -17.91 1.65
N ASP A 365 -17.96 -17.21 0.64
CA ASP A 365 -18.67 -17.85 -0.49
C ASP A 365 -17.74 -18.81 -1.25
N GLN A 366 -18.17 -20.07 -1.38
CA GLN A 366 -17.40 -21.09 -2.07
C GLN A 366 -17.26 -20.82 -3.57
N ASN A 367 -18.19 -20.12 -4.19
CA ASN A 367 -18.13 -19.74 -5.60
C ASN A 367 -17.06 -18.67 -5.85
N ASN A 368 -16.59 -18.00 -4.80
CA ASN A 368 -15.57 -16.98 -4.84
C ASN A 368 -14.12 -17.52 -4.67
N ARG A 369 -13.91 -18.83 -4.92
CA ARG A 369 -12.63 -19.51 -4.62
C ARG A 369 -11.47 -19.10 -5.50
N LEU A 370 -11.74 -18.75 -6.75
CA LEU A 370 -10.71 -18.52 -7.79
C LEU A 370 -10.76 -17.12 -8.39
N THR A 371 -11.41 -16.18 -7.72
CA THR A 371 -11.56 -14.81 -8.21
C THR A 371 -10.30 -13.96 -8.00
N LEU A 372 -9.49 -14.28 -6.97
CA LEU A 372 -8.24 -13.57 -6.70
C LEU A 372 -7.04 -14.32 -7.27
N VAL A 373 -6.25 -13.60 -8.07
CA VAL A 373 -4.99 -14.09 -8.62
C VAL A 373 -3.84 -13.69 -7.69
N LYS A 374 -3.05 -14.67 -7.27
CA LYS A 374 -1.87 -14.40 -6.44
C LYS A 374 -0.83 -13.59 -7.20
N SER A 375 -0.31 -12.57 -6.58
CA SER A 375 0.87 -11.88 -7.06
C SER A 375 2.10 -12.85 -7.10
N PRO A 376 3.14 -12.55 -7.88
CA PRO A 376 4.35 -13.37 -7.90
C PRO A 376 4.99 -13.54 -6.50
N ILE A 377 4.94 -12.51 -5.66
CA ILE A 377 5.43 -12.54 -4.27
C ILE A 377 4.62 -13.55 -3.45
N GLU A 378 3.29 -13.46 -3.51
CA GLU A 378 2.40 -14.38 -2.80
C GLU A 378 2.54 -15.82 -3.28
N LEU A 379 2.71 -16.03 -4.58
CA LEU A 379 2.88 -17.37 -5.13
C LEU A 379 4.19 -18.00 -4.66
N VAL A 380 5.31 -17.30 -4.78
CA VAL A 380 6.64 -17.82 -4.44
C VAL A 380 6.77 -18.01 -2.93
N TYR A 381 6.55 -16.95 -2.16
CA TYR A 381 6.76 -17.02 -0.71
C TYR A 381 5.64 -17.75 0.03
N GLY A 382 4.41 -17.67 -0.47
CA GLY A 382 3.31 -18.47 0.05
C GLY A 382 3.52 -19.97 -0.14
N THR A 383 4.04 -20.38 -1.30
CA THR A 383 4.42 -21.78 -1.54
C THR A 383 5.58 -22.21 -0.63
N ALA A 384 6.65 -21.42 -0.58
CA ALA A 384 7.82 -21.71 0.25
C ALA A 384 7.42 -21.85 1.74
N ARG A 385 6.57 -20.94 2.24
CA ARG A 385 6.06 -20.99 3.61
C ARG A 385 5.18 -22.22 3.86
N THR A 386 4.31 -22.58 2.91
CA THR A 386 3.42 -23.75 3.02
C THR A 386 4.20 -25.06 3.15
N ILE A 387 5.31 -25.21 2.40
CA ILE A 387 6.16 -26.40 2.45
C ILE A 387 7.25 -26.34 3.53
N GLY A 388 7.24 -25.31 4.38
CA GLY A 388 8.13 -25.21 5.53
C GLY A 388 9.55 -24.73 5.23
N VAL A 389 9.77 -24.04 4.10
CA VAL A 389 11.06 -23.38 3.82
C VAL A 389 11.25 -22.23 4.82
N GLN A 390 12.28 -22.32 5.65
CA GLN A 390 12.57 -21.34 6.70
C GLN A 390 13.53 -20.21 6.28
N GLY A 391 13.83 -20.13 4.99
CA GLY A 391 14.81 -19.20 4.42
C GLY A 391 16.17 -19.87 4.21
N TRP A 392 16.95 -19.27 3.34
CA TRP A 392 18.33 -19.67 3.08
C TRP A 392 19.20 -19.24 4.26
N GLN A 393 20.04 -20.14 4.74
CA GLN A 393 21.11 -19.82 5.70
C GLN A 393 22.26 -19.12 4.98
#